data_1fd4c28e626c96392c99eab937fd06b5
#
_entry.id   1fd4c28e626c96392c99eab937fd06b5
#
_cell.length_a   1.000
_cell.length_b   1.000
_cell.length_c   1.000
_cell.angle_alpha   90.00
_cell.angle_beta   90.00
_cell.angle_gamma   90.00
#
_symmetry.space_group_name_H-M   'P 1'
#
loop_
_entity.id
_entity.type
_entity.pdbx_description
1 polymer ?
#
loop_
_entity_poly.entity_id
_entity_poly.type
_entity_poly.pdbx_seq_one_letter_code
_entity_poly.pdbx_strand_id
1 'polypeptide(L)'
;MPSIYGSKSKGWQLRLDYTVKSQSIENNTSTLDLTLYVYDGTGYSQNESANEAYYILQGTKTWNPYNYPSTGWYKLGVKSITVTHSGDGTGKVTLSGEWDCGFDSSYTPRHLTVSGSVTLSTIPRAS
;
A
#
# COMPACT_ATOMS: atom_id res chain seq x y z
N MET A 1 -6.90 12.47 1.99
CA MET A 1 -6.50 11.29 1.19
C MET A 1 -6.92 10.04 1.93
N PRO A 2 -7.72 9.17 1.31
CA PRO A 2 -8.15 7.94 1.96
C PRO A 2 -6.99 7.00 2.27
N SER A 3 -7.10 6.29 3.39
CA SER A 3 -6.06 5.38 3.86
C SER A 3 -6.66 4.07 4.34
N ILE A 4 -5.94 2.99 4.10
CA ILE A 4 -6.25 1.67 4.64
C ILE A 4 -5.11 1.32 5.61
N TYR A 5 -5.47 0.89 6.82
CA TYR A 5 -4.49 0.54 7.84
C TYR A 5 -4.47 -0.98 8.04
N GLY A 6 -3.28 -1.54 8.10
CA GLY A 6 -3.10 -2.94 8.46
C GLY A 6 -3.11 -3.13 9.98
N SER A 7 -3.00 -4.38 10.42
CA SER A 7 -2.90 -4.70 11.84
C SER A 7 -1.55 -4.29 12.39
N LYS A 8 -1.53 -3.80 13.64
CA LYS A 8 -0.29 -3.49 14.33
C LYS A 8 0.38 -4.76 14.84
N SER A 9 1.69 -4.81 14.76
CA SER A 9 2.52 -5.86 15.34
C SER A 9 3.78 -5.24 15.91
N LYS A 10 4.06 -5.48 17.20
CA LYS A 10 5.23 -4.94 17.90
C LYS A 10 5.36 -3.41 17.74
N GLY A 11 4.24 -2.71 17.61
CA GLY A 11 4.20 -1.25 17.40
C GLY A 11 4.33 -0.81 15.95
N TRP A 12 4.58 -1.74 15.03
CA TRP A 12 4.69 -1.46 13.61
C TRP A 12 3.36 -1.66 12.89
N GLN A 13 3.16 -0.94 11.79
CA GLN A 13 1.91 -1.00 11.03
C GLN A 13 2.13 -0.55 9.60
N LEU A 14 1.42 -1.16 8.65
CA LEU A 14 1.36 -0.66 7.28
C LEU A 14 0.16 0.27 7.09
N ARG A 15 0.32 1.24 6.19
CA ARG A 15 -0.76 2.10 5.73
C ARG A 15 -0.65 2.21 4.21
N LEU A 16 -1.77 2.02 3.55
CA LEU A 16 -1.87 2.19 2.10
C LEU A 16 -2.78 3.37 1.82
N ASP A 17 -2.21 4.44 1.26
CA ASP A 17 -2.95 5.61 0.82
C ASP A 17 -3.31 5.46 -0.64
N TYR A 18 -4.50 5.91 -1.02
CA TYR A 18 -4.92 5.86 -2.41
C TYR A 18 -5.66 7.13 -2.81
N THR A 19 -5.55 7.46 -4.08
CA THR A 19 -6.24 8.60 -4.68
C THR A 19 -6.79 8.18 -6.02
N VAL A 20 -8.05 8.45 -6.29
CA VAL A 20 -8.60 8.29 -7.64
C VAL A 20 -8.13 9.48 -8.45
N LYS A 21 -7.16 9.25 -9.31
CA LYS A 21 -6.52 10.30 -10.11
C LYS A 21 -7.42 10.78 -11.24
N SER A 22 -8.10 9.86 -11.90
CA SER A 22 -8.97 10.16 -13.04
C SER A 22 -9.94 9.02 -13.33
N GLN A 23 -10.99 9.33 -14.05
CA GLN A 23 -11.92 8.34 -14.58
C GLN A 23 -12.12 8.60 -16.08
N SER A 24 -12.19 7.52 -16.85
CA SER A 24 -12.44 7.57 -18.29
C SER A 24 -13.82 6.99 -18.58
N ILE A 25 -14.74 7.83 -19.02
CA ILE A 25 -16.08 7.39 -19.45
C ILE A 25 -15.95 6.50 -20.68
N GLU A 26 -15.11 6.91 -21.62
CA GLU A 26 -14.88 6.20 -22.88
C GLU A 26 -14.41 4.75 -22.63
N ASN A 27 -13.43 4.59 -21.74
CA ASN A 27 -12.83 3.28 -21.46
C ASN A 27 -13.48 2.55 -20.28
N ASN A 28 -14.39 3.20 -19.57
CA ASN A 28 -15.04 2.66 -18.37
C ASN A 28 -14.03 2.23 -17.31
N THR A 29 -13.06 3.11 -17.03
CA THR A 29 -11.96 2.82 -16.12
C THR A 29 -11.74 3.94 -15.13
N SER A 30 -11.13 3.58 -13.99
CA SER A 30 -10.56 4.55 -13.03
C SER A 30 -9.08 4.29 -12.90
N THR A 31 -8.30 5.36 -12.78
CA THR A 31 -6.86 5.29 -12.50
C THR A 31 -6.62 5.75 -11.08
N LEU A 32 -5.93 4.93 -10.30
CA LEU A 32 -5.61 5.20 -8.90
C LEU A 32 -4.10 5.29 -8.70
N ASP A 33 -3.69 6.25 -7.88
CA ASP A 33 -2.31 6.31 -7.37
C ASP A 33 -2.30 5.73 -5.96
N LEU A 34 -1.38 4.80 -5.73
CA LEU A 34 -1.21 4.11 -4.46
C LEU A 34 0.14 4.48 -3.84
N THR A 35 0.17 4.65 -2.51
CA THR A 35 1.41 4.86 -1.77
C THR A 35 1.40 3.97 -0.54
N LEU A 36 2.47 3.20 -0.33
CA LEU A 36 2.59 2.31 0.82
C LEU A 36 3.57 2.90 1.82
N TYR A 37 3.16 2.93 3.09
CA TYR A 37 3.96 3.42 4.21
C TYR A 37 4.08 2.35 5.28
N VAL A 38 5.22 2.35 5.98
CA VAL A 38 5.41 1.56 7.19
C VAL A 38 5.65 2.49 8.37
N TYR A 39 5.06 2.16 9.52
CA TYR A 39 5.24 2.89 10.76
C TYR A 39 6.18 2.14 11.68
N ASP A 40 7.26 2.82 12.10
CA ASP A 40 8.16 2.33 13.15
C ASP A 40 7.67 2.90 14.48
N GLY A 41 7.06 2.06 15.30
CA GLY A 41 6.54 2.44 16.60
C GLY A 41 7.42 2.04 17.79
N THR A 42 8.64 1.54 17.53
CA THR A 42 9.52 1.05 18.60
C THR A 42 10.28 2.16 19.31
N GLY A 43 10.54 3.28 18.64
CA GLY A 43 11.42 4.31 19.13
C GLY A 43 12.91 3.98 18.98
N TYR A 44 13.24 2.80 18.45
CA TYR A 44 14.62 2.40 18.21
C TYR A 44 14.98 2.57 16.74
N SER A 45 16.26 2.83 16.49
CA SER A 45 16.80 2.85 15.14
C SER A 45 16.78 1.43 14.56
N GLN A 46 16.26 1.29 13.34
CA GLN A 46 16.23 0.04 12.60
C GLN A 46 16.82 0.26 11.22
N ASN A 47 17.68 -0.66 10.79
CA ASN A 47 18.22 -0.58 9.43
C ASN A 47 18.37 -1.98 8.84
N GLU A 48 18.36 -2.03 7.51
CA GLU A 48 18.64 -3.23 6.74
C GLU A 48 19.42 -2.79 5.48
N SER A 49 20.63 -3.30 5.31
CA SER A 49 21.50 -2.92 4.20
C SER A 49 21.92 -4.11 3.33
N ALA A 50 21.51 -5.33 3.68
CA ALA A 50 21.87 -6.54 2.95
C ALA A 50 20.98 -6.82 1.75
N ASN A 51 20.03 -5.94 1.45
CA ASN A 51 19.06 -6.09 0.35
C ASN A 51 18.19 -7.35 0.51
N GLU A 52 17.78 -7.64 1.75
CA GLU A 52 16.91 -8.77 2.09
C GLU A 52 15.50 -8.31 2.46
N ALA A 53 15.31 -7.02 2.76
CA ALA A 53 14.00 -6.45 3.01
C ALA A 53 13.28 -6.16 1.69
N TYR A 54 11.96 -6.30 1.69
CA TYR A 54 11.18 -6.00 0.51
C TYR A 54 9.78 -5.55 0.89
N TYR A 55 9.10 -4.94 -0.07
CA TYR A 55 7.66 -4.71 0.04
C TYR A 55 6.98 -5.23 -1.23
N ILE A 56 5.70 -5.54 -1.11
CA ILE A 56 4.85 -5.89 -2.25
C ILE A 56 3.70 -4.90 -2.26
N LEU A 57 3.55 -4.16 -3.36
CA LEU A 57 2.47 -3.20 -3.51
C LEU A 57 1.61 -3.63 -4.69
N GLN A 58 0.38 -4.00 -4.39
CA GLN A 58 -0.58 -4.47 -5.39
C GLN A 58 0.04 -5.55 -6.29
N GLY A 59 0.70 -6.53 -5.66
CA GLY A 59 1.29 -7.67 -6.34
C GLY A 59 2.68 -7.47 -6.90
N THR A 60 3.25 -6.27 -6.85
CA THR A 60 4.61 -6.01 -7.35
C THR A 60 5.60 -5.97 -6.20
N LYS A 61 6.58 -6.87 -6.23
CA LYS A 61 7.64 -6.97 -5.22
C LYS A 61 8.81 -6.05 -5.56
N THR A 62 9.29 -5.32 -4.56
CA THR A 62 10.45 -4.44 -4.70
C THR A 62 11.37 -4.65 -3.50
N TRP A 63 12.65 -4.92 -3.75
CA TRP A 63 13.66 -4.96 -2.70
C TRP A 63 13.89 -3.55 -2.16
N ASN A 64 13.91 -3.42 -0.84
CA ASN A 64 13.88 -2.11 -0.19
C ASN A 64 14.73 -2.07 1.07
N PRO A 65 16.06 -1.97 0.93
CA PRO A 65 16.92 -1.68 2.08
C PRO A 65 16.47 -0.36 2.72
N TYR A 66 16.62 -0.24 4.03
CA TYR A 66 16.11 0.92 4.72
C TYR A 66 16.97 1.31 5.91
N ASN A 67 16.80 2.56 6.34
CA ASN A 67 17.34 3.08 7.58
C ASN A 67 16.28 3.96 8.22
N TYR A 68 15.67 3.45 9.30
CA TYR A 68 14.63 4.15 10.04
C TYR A 68 15.18 4.54 11.41
N PRO A 69 15.71 5.77 11.55
CA PRO A 69 16.44 6.18 12.76
C PRO A 69 15.56 6.43 13.98
N SER A 70 14.27 6.61 13.81
CA SER A 70 13.37 6.96 14.90
C SER A 70 11.93 6.56 14.58
N THR A 71 11.04 6.71 15.57
CA THR A 71 9.61 6.50 15.40
C THR A 71 9.05 7.41 14.30
N GLY A 72 8.21 6.88 13.45
CA GLY A 72 7.54 7.65 12.42
C GLY A 72 7.07 6.80 11.25
N TRP A 73 6.41 7.46 10.31
CA TRP A 73 5.97 6.88 9.06
C TRP A 73 7.06 7.03 8.01
N TYR A 74 7.33 5.93 7.30
CA TYR A 74 8.33 5.92 6.22
C TYR A 74 7.67 5.43 4.94
N LYS A 75 7.86 6.16 3.84
CA LYS A 75 7.32 5.77 2.54
C LYS A 75 8.12 4.60 1.98
N LEU A 76 7.42 3.54 1.57
CA LEU A 76 8.02 2.38 0.91
C LEU A 76 8.04 2.56 -0.60
N GLY A 77 6.89 2.84 -1.20
CA GLY A 77 6.82 3.00 -2.65
C GLY A 77 5.47 3.46 -3.14
N VAL A 78 5.42 3.68 -4.45
CA VAL A 78 4.22 4.16 -5.14
C VAL A 78 3.91 3.27 -6.34
N LYS A 79 2.66 3.22 -6.72
CA LYS A 79 2.21 2.48 -7.91
C LYS A 79 0.93 3.09 -8.44
N SER A 80 0.81 3.22 -9.76
CA SER A 80 -0.44 3.59 -10.41
C SER A 80 -1.09 2.34 -11.00
N ILE A 81 -2.40 2.22 -10.83
CA ILE A 81 -3.19 1.11 -11.38
C ILE A 81 -4.40 1.62 -12.14
N THR A 82 -4.88 0.82 -13.08
CA THR A 82 -6.11 1.08 -13.81
C THR A 82 -7.11 -0.01 -13.48
N VAL A 83 -8.31 0.40 -13.05
CA VAL A 83 -9.40 -0.50 -12.70
C VAL A 83 -10.49 -0.38 -13.74
N THR A 84 -10.85 -1.51 -14.38
CA THR A 84 -11.97 -1.55 -15.32
C THR A 84 -13.27 -1.74 -14.54
N HIS A 85 -14.22 -0.84 -14.77
CA HIS A 85 -15.54 -0.91 -14.14
C HIS A 85 -16.43 -1.94 -14.84
N SER A 86 -17.47 -2.38 -14.14
CA SER A 86 -18.50 -3.24 -14.72
C SER A 86 -19.29 -2.48 -15.78
N GLY A 87 -20.05 -3.23 -16.60
CA GLY A 87 -20.80 -2.64 -17.70
C GLY A 87 -21.81 -1.58 -17.30
N ASP A 88 -22.30 -1.61 -16.03
CA ASP A 88 -23.21 -0.61 -15.48
C ASP A 88 -22.47 0.62 -14.89
N GLY A 89 -21.15 0.66 -14.99
CA GLY A 89 -20.32 1.75 -14.48
C GLY A 89 -19.87 1.59 -13.05
N THR A 90 -20.33 0.56 -12.32
CA THR A 90 -19.87 0.33 -10.94
C THR A 90 -18.45 -0.23 -10.93
N GLY A 91 -17.68 0.14 -9.94
CA GLY A 91 -16.30 -0.32 -9.81
C GLY A 91 -15.93 -0.62 -8.37
N LYS A 92 -15.16 -1.70 -8.20
CA LYS A 92 -14.64 -2.11 -6.90
C LYS A 92 -13.27 -2.73 -7.12
N VAL A 93 -12.35 -2.46 -6.20
CA VAL A 93 -11.00 -3.00 -6.27
C VAL A 93 -10.52 -3.36 -4.88
N THR A 94 -9.75 -4.44 -4.76
CA THR A 94 -9.05 -4.78 -3.53
C THR A 94 -7.63 -4.26 -3.64
N LEU A 95 -7.24 -3.40 -2.69
CA LEU A 95 -5.88 -2.87 -2.61
C LEU A 95 -5.13 -3.64 -1.53
N SER A 96 -3.86 -3.92 -1.77
CA SER A 96 -3.05 -4.69 -0.83
C SER A 96 -1.59 -4.26 -0.82
N GLY A 97 -0.96 -4.43 0.33
CA GLY A 97 0.46 -4.21 0.51
C GLY A 97 1.03 -5.17 1.53
N GLU A 98 2.31 -5.47 1.41
CA GLU A 98 3.05 -6.32 2.32
C GLU A 98 4.44 -5.73 2.54
N TRP A 99 5.03 -6.04 3.70
CA TRP A 99 6.40 -5.62 4.01
C TRP A 99 7.09 -6.73 4.79
N ASP A 100 8.33 -7.01 4.41
CA ASP A 100 9.20 -7.95 5.11
C ASP A 100 10.44 -7.18 5.54
N CYS A 101 10.73 -7.23 6.85
CA CYS A 101 11.82 -6.42 7.40
C CYS A 101 13.21 -6.98 7.04
N GLY A 102 13.29 -8.18 6.50
CA GLY A 102 14.54 -8.75 5.99
C GLY A 102 15.35 -9.53 7.01
N PHE A 103 14.94 -9.54 8.29
CA PHE A 103 15.67 -10.28 9.32
C PHE A 103 14.74 -10.60 10.51
N ASP A 104 15.14 -11.55 11.33
CA ASP A 104 14.41 -11.88 12.55
C ASP A 104 14.82 -10.93 13.67
N SER A 105 13.84 -10.38 14.39
CA SER A 105 14.07 -9.40 15.45
C SER A 105 13.00 -9.52 16.52
N SER A 106 13.40 -9.27 17.78
CA SER A 106 12.45 -9.18 18.88
C SER A 106 11.65 -7.87 18.86
N TYR A 107 12.13 -6.86 18.16
CA TYR A 107 11.55 -5.50 18.15
C TYR A 107 10.78 -5.16 16.88
N THR A 108 10.96 -5.95 15.83
CA THR A 108 10.38 -5.69 14.52
C THR A 108 9.63 -6.93 14.03
N PRO A 109 8.38 -6.79 13.59
CA PRO A 109 7.68 -7.93 12.99
C PRO A 109 8.38 -8.33 11.70
N ARG A 110 8.53 -9.62 11.45
CA ARG A 110 9.13 -10.10 10.21
C ARG A 110 8.29 -9.71 9.01
N HIS A 111 6.97 -9.75 9.14
CA HIS A 111 6.06 -9.56 8.04
C HIS A 111 4.84 -8.74 8.47
N LEU A 112 4.48 -7.76 7.66
CA LEU A 112 3.27 -6.96 7.85
C LEU A 112 2.42 -7.01 6.58
N THR A 113 1.11 -6.89 6.74
CA THR A 113 0.18 -6.84 5.63
C THR A 113 -0.85 -5.74 5.82
N VAL A 114 -1.39 -5.26 4.70
CA VAL A 114 -2.54 -4.36 4.67
C VAL A 114 -3.39 -4.71 3.46
N SER A 115 -4.71 -4.76 3.62
CA SER A 115 -5.60 -4.93 2.49
C SER A 115 -6.98 -4.36 2.81
N GLY A 116 -7.70 -4.00 1.77
CA GLY A 116 -9.06 -3.52 1.90
C GLY A 116 -9.72 -3.36 0.54
N SER A 117 -11.03 -3.49 0.52
CA SER A 117 -11.83 -3.27 -0.69
C SER A 117 -12.27 -1.82 -0.75
N VAL A 118 -12.17 -1.22 -1.93
CA VAL A 118 -12.57 0.16 -2.18
C VAL A 118 -13.66 0.15 -3.24
N THR A 119 -14.77 0.81 -2.95
CA THR A 119 -15.84 1.04 -3.92
C THR A 119 -15.57 2.38 -4.59
N LEU A 120 -15.45 2.35 -5.90
CA LEU A 120 -15.17 3.55 -6.70
C LEU A 120 -16.47 4.25 -7.07
N SER A 121 -16.39 5.56 -7.32
CA SER A 121 -17.54 6.32 -7.83
C SER A 121 -18.00 5.71 -9.14
N THR A 122 -19.31 5.55 -9.29
CA THR A 122 -19.90 5.01 -10.52
C THR A 122 -19.61 5.92 -11.70
N ILE A 123 -19.13 5.33 -12.79
CA ILE A 123 -18.88 6.07 -14.00
C ILE A 123 -20.20 6.17 -14.78
N PRO A 124 -20.64 7.39 -15.16
CA PRO A 124 -21.85 7.55 -15.99
C PRO A 124 -21.69 6.80 -17.30
N ARG A 125 -22.73 6.07 -17.70
CA ARG A 125 -22.72 5.34 -18.96
C ARG A 125 -23.60 6.05 -19.98
N ALA A 126 -23.09 6.13 -21.20
CA ALA A 126 -23.87 6.62 -22.30
C ALA A 126 -24.97 5.62 -22.62
N SER A 127 -26.19 6.06 -22.76
CA SER A 127 -27.33 5.24 -23.16
C SER A 127 -27.38 5.01 -24.66
#